data_849039b2d646cd31d19097b47e8dda8d
#
_entry.id   849039b2d646cd31d19097b47e8dda8d
#
_cell.length_a   1.000
_cell.length_b   1.000
_cell.length_c   1.000
_cell.angle_alpha   90.00
_cell.angle_beta   90.00
_cell.angle_gamma   90.00
#
_symmetry.space_group_name_H-M   'P 1'
#
loop_
_entity.id
_entity.type
_entity.pdbx_description
1 polymer ?
#
loop_
_entity_poly.entity_id
_entity_poly.type
_entity_poly.pdbx_seq_one_letter_code
_entity_poly.pdbx_strand_id
1 'polypeptide(L)'
;MSTRPFPSPEDMAQPGAGVRTTRADEARRQRELVEAIFSAQVSDTVCAGVRQSGAQWQAGLTAYRGNGLAHARNALRVQFPTVLAMLGDEAFDALCAHYWRACPPRRGDLAWVGEELPEFVETLQALDDWPWLGDCARLDWAVWQTAGAAPAGLDEDDLRRLATGDPQELRLQLAGGVRRVAAAWPVVTLYRAHHEPDPDWDAVSQTIQRRQPQTAWVWRQQAGTSPEMPVQAIDEATERWILALNQGLNLDAALDSAGKDFDFAAWLDQAAKKGWLDAVVALHSS
;
A
#
# COMPACT_ATOMS: atom_id res chain seq x y z
N MET A 1 -41.22 52.00 8.59
CA MET A 1 -40.17 51.02 8.97
C MET A 1 -40.80 50.11 10.04
N SER A 2 -41.23 48.93 9.64
CA SER A 2 -41.92 48.00 10.52
C SER A 2 -40.87 46.91 10.91
N THR A 3 -40.46 46.94 12.15
CA THR A 3 -39.58 45.95 12.75
C THR A 3 -40.38 44.72 13.11
N ARG A 4 -40.15 43.58 12.46
CA ARG A 4 -40.63 42.29 12.89
C ARG A 4 -39.90 41.88 14.19
N PRO A 5 -40.59 41.42 15.21
CA PRO A 5 -39.95 40.93 16.42
C PRO A 5 -39.22 39.59 16.14
N PHE A 6 -38.13 39.37 16.85
CA PHE A 6 -37.40 38.10 16.85
C PHE A 6 -38.31 37.00 17.48
N PRO A 7 -38.30 35.77 16.91
CA PRO A 7 -39.05 34.65 17.47
C PRO A 7 -38.52 34.28 18.86
N SER A 8 -39.42 33.90 19.76
CA SER A 8 -39.10 33.49 21.12
C SER A 8 -38.40 32.13 21.16
N PRO A 9 -37.60 31.79 22.21
CA PRO A 9 -36.95 30.49 22.35
C PRO A 9 -37.91 29.29 22.30
N GLU A 10 -39.19 29.47 22.59
CA GLU A 10 -40.22 28.42 22.54
C GLU A 10 -40.69 28.10 21.11
N ASP A 11 -40.57 29.03 20.18
CA ASP A 11 -40.92 28.81 18.76
C ASP A 11 -39.84 28.01 18.01
N MET A 12 -38.66 27.82 18.59
CA MET A 12 -37.55 27.06 18.02
C MET A 12 -37.50 25.57 18.44
N ALA A 13 -38.42 25.13 19.31
CA ALA A 13 -38.42 23.79 19.90
C ALA A 13 -39.57 22.92 19.40
N GLN A 14 -39.74 22.76 18.09
CA GLN A 14 -40.42 21.58 17.56
C GLN A 14 -39.48 20.82 16.64
N PRO A 15 -38.83 19.74 17.11
CA PRO A 15 -38.22 18.79 16.21
C PRO A 15 -39.36 18.12 15.45
N GLY A 16 -39.47 18.46 14.14
CA GLY A 16 -40.30 17.68 13.23
C GLY A 16 -40.07 16.21 13.46
N ALA A 17 -41.14 15.41 13.54
CA ALA A 17 -41.12 13.97 13.73
C ALA A 17 -40.26 13.32 12.64
N GLY A 18 -38.93 13.31 12.82
CA GLY A 18 -37.99 12.64 11.98
C GLY A 18 -38.24 11.14 12.08
N VAL A 19 -38.62 10.52 10.97
CA VAL A 19 -38.65 9.07 10.83
C VAL A 19 -37.35 8.56 11.44
N ARG A 20 -37.40 7.79 12.51
CA ARG A 20 -36.22 7.16 13.14
C ARG A 20 -35.66 6.15 12.15
N THR A 21 -34.69 6.56 11.36
CA THR A 21 -33.97 5.72 10.43
C THR A 21 -33.23 4.66 11.23
N THR A 22 -33.43 3.41 10.91
CA THR A 22 -32.70 2.33 11.58
C THR A 22 -31.25 2.33 11.08
N ARG A 23 -30.32 1.75 11.85
CA ARG A 23 -28.93 1.58 11.42
C ARG A 23 -28.83 0.82 10.10
N ALA A 24 -29.76 -0.10 9.86
CA ALA A 24 -29.86 -0.86 8.60
C ALA A 24 -30.29 0.02 7.42
N ASP A 25 -31.22 0.95 7.63
CA ASP A 25 -31.66 1.89 6.60
C ASP A 25 -30.55 2.87 6.22
N GLU A 26 -29.80 3.35 7.20
CA GLU A 26 -28.65 4.22 6.95
C GLU A 26 -27.54 3.47 6.20
N ALA A 27 -27.21 2.25 6.60
CA ALA A 27 -26.23 1.44 5.89
C ALA A 27 -26.65 1.10 4.45
N ARG A 28 -27.95 0.95 4.18
CA ARG A 28 -28.47 0.79 2.83
C ARG A 28 -28.31 2.08 2.01
N ARG A 29 -28.69 3.23 2.56
CA ARG A 29 -28.53 4.54 1.91
C ARG A 29 -27.07 4.84 1.56
N GLN A 30 -26.14 4.54 2.46
CA GLN A 30 -24.70 4.71 2.22
C GLN A 30 -24.22 3.82 1.08
N ARG A 31 -24.64 2.56 1.03
CA ARG A 31 -24.31 1.65 -0.08
C ARG A 31 -24.87 2.15 -1.41
N GLU A 32 -26.14 2.55 -1.46
CA GLU A 32 -26.78 3.10 -2.67
C GLU A 32 -26.08 4.39 -3.14
N LEU A 33 -25.63 5.24 -2.23
CA LEU A 33 -24.87 6.44 -2.54
C LEU A 33 -23.48 6.10 -3.12
N VAL A 34 -22.76 5.16 -2.48
CA VAL A 34 -21.46 4.69 -2.96
C VAL A 34 -21.62 4.07 -4.36
N GLU A 35 -22.61 3.23 -4.57
CA GLU A 35 -22.91 2.64 -5.87
C GLU A 35 -23.22 3.72 -6.93
N ALA A 36 -24.01 4.74 -6.56
CA ALA A 36 -24.27 5.89 -7.44
C ALA A 36 -23.01 6.68 -7.78
N ILE A 37 -22.05 6.81 -6.88
CA ILE A 37 -20.79 7.50 -7.13
C ILE A 37 -19.94 6.77 -8.19
N PHE A 38 -19.90 5.46 -8.16
CA PHE A 38 -19.05 4.64 -9.02
C PHE A 38 -19.75 4.10 -10.29
N SER A 39 -21.09 4.03 -10.32
CA SER A 39 -21.84 3.58 -11.49
C SER A 39 -21.96 4.67 -12.57
N ALA A 40 -22.00 4.27 -13.84
CA ALA A 40 -22.26 5.17 -14.95
C ALA A 40 -23.70 5.69 -14.97
N GLN A 41 -24.65 4.91 -14.39
CA GLN A 41 -26.07 5.23 -14.35
C GLN A 41 -26.50 5.47 -12.89
N VAL A 42 -27.26 6.54 -12.66
CA VAL A 42 -27.86 6.85 -11.36
C VAL A 42 -29.22 6.19 -11.30
N SER A 43 -29.45 5.30 -10.33
CA SER A 43 -30.78 4.75 -10.09
C SER A 43 -31.69 5.81 -9.48
N ASP A 44 -32.94 5.88 -9.95
CA ASP A 44 -33.97 6.80 -9.43
C ASP A 44 -34.23 6.62 -7.92
N THR A 45 -33.94 5.43 -7.38
CA THR A 45 -34.07 5.12 -5.95
C THR A 45 -33.11 5.93 -5.06
N VAL A 46 -31.91 6.27 -5.57
CA VAL A 46 -30.94 7.10 -4.82
C VAL A 46 -31.44 8.53 -4.68
N CYS A 47 -32.20 9.03 -5.67
CA CYS A 47 -32.77 10.38 -5.65
C CYS A 47 -33.83 10.59 -4.55
N ALA A 48 -34.53 9.54 -4.15
CA ALA A 48 -35.61 9.63 -3.15
C ALA A 48 -35.13 9.91 -1.71
N GLY A 49 -33.84 9.66 -1.42
CA GLY A 49 -33.24 9.88 -0.10
C GLY A 49 -32.48 11.20 0.07
N VAL A 50 -32.36 12.00 -0.98
CA VAL A 50 -31.56 13.24 -0.98
C VAL A 50 -32.47 14.47 -0.93
N ARG A 51 -32.10 15.46 -0.10
CA ARG A 51 -32.88 16.70 0.08
C ARG A 51 -32.95 17.58 -1.17
N GLN A 52 -32.08 17.33 -2.16
CA GLN A 52 -32.04 18.04 -3.43
C GLN A 52 -32.42 17.09 -4.56
N SER A 53 -33.27 17.52 -5.48
CA SER A 53 -33.76 16.71 -6.61
C SER A 53 -33.41 17.36 -7.96
N GLY A 54 -33.37 16.57 -9.02
CA GLY A 54 -33.21 17.05 -10.38
C GLY A 54 -31.77 17.44 -10.76
N ALA A 55 -31.62 18.49 -11.57
CA ALA A 55 -30.35 18.93 -12.16
C ALA A 55 -29.27 19.28 -11.11
N GLN A 56 -29.66 19.81 -9.96
CA GLN A 56 -28.71 20.15 -8.88
C GLN A 56 -28.09 18.91 -8.24
N TRP A 57 -28.86 17.84 -8.07
CA TRP A 57 -28.35 16.56 -7.59
C TRP A 57 -27.34 15.95 -8.58
N GLN A 58 -27.67 15.93 -9.86
CA GLN A 58 -26.79 15.42 -10.91
C GLN A 58 -25.48 16.22 -10.98
N ALA A 59 -25.57 17.55 -10.91
CA ALA A 59 -24.39 18.42 -10.88
C ALA A 59 -23.54 18.17 -9.62
N GLY A 60 -24.16 18.02 -8.46
CA GLY A 60 -23.49 17.69 -7.19
C GLY A 60 -22.78 16.33 -7.26
N LEU A 61 -23.46 15.31 -7.78
CA LEU A 61 -22.88 13.97 -7.94
C LEU A 61 -21.70 13.96 -8.93
N THR A 62 -21.83 14.70 -10.04
CA THR A 62 -20.76 14.85 -11.04
C THR A 62 -19.54 15.55 -10.43
N ALA A 63 -19.75 16.63 -9.67
CA ALA A 63 -18.68 17.32 -8.96
C ALA A 63 -18.01 16.42 -7.91
N TYR A 64 -18.79 15.65 -7.16
CA TYR A 64 -18.27 14.71 -6.16
C TYR A 64 -17.43 13.59 -6.79
N ARG A 65 -17.91 13.02 -7.91
CA ARG A 65 -17.16 12.03 -8.72
C ARG A 65 -15.84 12.59 -9.22
N GLY A 66 -15.88 13.83 -9.77
CA GLY A 66 -14.69 14.53 -10.24
C GLY A 66 -13.67 14.78 -9.14
N ASN A 67 -14.12 15.25 -7.98
CA ASN A 67 -13.27 15.49 -6.82
C ASN A 67 -12.69 14.18 -6.27
N GLY A 68 -13.49 13.12 -6.17
CA GLY A 68 -13.04 11.79 -5.73
C GLY A 68 -11.93 11.24 -6.62
N LEU A 69 -12.10 11.31 -7.93
CA LEU A 69 -11.08 10.90 -8.90
C LEU A 69 -9.80 11.76 -8.79
N ALA A 70 -9.95 13.09 -8.64
CA ALA A 70 -8.79 13.98 -8.51
C ALA A 70 -7.97 13.65 -7.24
N HIS A 71 -8.63 13.41 -6.11
CA HIS A 71 -7.94 13.00 -4.88
C HIS A 71 -7.29 11.62 -5.02
N ALA A 72 -7.97 10.66 -5.64
CA ALA A 72 -7.41 9.34 -5.92
C ALA A 72 -6.17 9.40 -6.80
N ARG A 73 -6.20 10.22 -7.89
CA ARG A 73 -5.02 10.44 -8.74
C ARG A 73 -3.84 10.97 -7.96
N ASN A 74 -4.05 11.99 -7.14
CA ASN A 74 -2.98 12.57 -6.33
C ASN A 74 -2.39 11.53 -5.37
N ALA A 75 -3.22 10.70 -4.74
CA ALA A 75 -2.76 9.63 -3.89
C ALA A 75 -1.97 8.56 -4.68
N LEU A 76 -2.50 8.11 -5.82
CA LEU A 76 -1.85 7.11 -6.68
C LEU A 76 -0.50 7.60 -7.25
N ARG A 77 -0.37 8.88 -7.58
CA ARG A 77 0.91 9.48 -8.02
C ARG A 77 2.00 9.38 -6.95
N VAL A 78 1.62 9.50 -5.68
CA VAL A 78 2.55 9.36 -4.55
C VAL A 78 2.83 7.88 -4.25
N GLN A 79 1.84 7.02 -4.43
CA GLN A 79 1.95 5.59 -4.15
C GLN A 79 2.73 4.82 -5.22
N PHE A 80 2.70 5.29 -6.49
CA PHE A 80 3.27 4.60 -7.65
C PHE A 80 4.19 5.49 -8.49
N PRO A 81 5.25 6.05 -7.90
CA PRO A 81 6.14 6.98 -8.59
C PRO A 81 6.92 6.33 -9.74
N THR A 82 7.29 5.05 -9.62
CA THR A 82 8.01 4.31 -10.68
C THR A 82 7.09 4.06 -11.87
N VAL A 83 5.86 3.62 -11.62
CA VAL A 83 4.84 3.42 -12.68
C VAL A 83 4.52 4.74 -13.39
N LEU A 84 4.38 5.83 -12.63
CA LEU A 84 4.18 7.16 -13.18
C LEU A 84 5.36 7.58 -14.08
N ALA A 85 6.60 7.39 -13.63
CA ALA A 85 7.79 7.73 -14.40
C ALA A 85 7.90 6.91 -15.70
N MET A 86 7.48 5.63 -15.67
CA MET A 86 7.46 4.77 -16.86
C MET A 86 6.40 5.19 -17.87
N LEU A 87 5.17 5.45 -17.44
CA LEU A 87 4.05 5.73 -18.33
C LEU A 87 3.98 7.20 -18.77
N GLY A 88 4.50 8.11 -17.96
CA GLY A 88 4.30 9.55 -18.09
C GLY A 88 2.91 9.99 -17.60
N ASP A 89 2.74 11.30 -17.45
CA ASP A 89 1.56 11.91 -16.82
C ASP A 89 0.23 11.53 -17.47
N GLU A 90 0.16 11.60 -18.81
CA GLU A 90 -1.10 11.40 -19.53
C GLU A 90 -1.58 9.94 -19.43
N ALA A 91 -0.69 8.96 -19.70
CA ALA A 91 -1.04 7.56 -19.66
C ALA A 91 -1.32 7.10 -18.21
N PHE A 92 -0.57 7.61 -17.24
CA PHE A 92 -0.81 7.32 -15.81
C PHE A 92 -2.17 7.89 -15.36
N ASP A 93 -2.54 9.09 -15.76
CA ASP A 93 -3.85 9.68 -15.45
C ASP A 93 -5.01 8.89 -16.06
N ALA A 94 -4.83 8.37 -17.29
CA ALA A 94 -5.78 7.48 -17.92
C ALA A 94 -5.90 6.14 -17.17
N LEU A 95 -4.78 5.56 -16.75
CA LEU A 95 -4.73 4.37 -15.89
C LEU A 95 -5.50 4.61 -14.58
N CYS A 96 -5.20 5.70 -13.87
CA CYS A 96 -5.89 6.05 -12.63
C CYS A 96 -7.41 6.19 -12.81
N ALA A 97 -7.85 6.81 -13.90
CA ALA A 97 -9.27 6.99 -14.19
C ALA A 97 -9.96 5.66 -14.53
N HIS A 98 -9.24 4.72 -15.16
CA HIS A 98 -9.76 3.39 -15.44
C HIS A 98 -9.82 2.55 -14.15
N TYR A 99 -8.73 2.53 -13.40
CA TYR A 99 -8.63 1.83 -12.11
C TYR A 99 -9.71 2.28 -11.12
N TRP A 100 -9.89 3.60 -10.94
CA TRP A 100 -10.90 4.17 -10.04
C TRP A 100 -12.32 3.69 -10.34
N ARG A 101 -12.64 3.45 -11.61
CA ARG A 101 -13.95 2.95 -12.04
C ARG A 101 -14.09 1.43 -11.88
N ALA A 102 -13.01 0.70 -12.16
CA ALA A 102 -13.01 -0.76 -12.12
C ALA A 102 -12.89 -1.31 -10.70
N CYS A 103 -12.09 -0.64 -9.86
CA CYS A 103 -11.77 -1.03 -8.49
C CYS A 103 -12.15 0.11 -7.52
N PRO A 104 -13.45 0.30 -7.23
CA PRO A 104 -13.89 1.33 -6.29
C PRO A 104 -13.33 1.06 -4.89
N PRO A 105 -12.88 2.10 -4.16
CA PRO A 105 -12.25 1.93 -2.86
C PRO A 105 -13.22 1.29 -1.86
N ARG A 106 -12.74 0.29 -1.16
CA ARG A 106 -13.50 -0.42 -0.11
C ARG A 106 -13.38 0.23 1.26
N ARG A 107 -12.43 1.16 1.39
CA ARG A 107 -12.12 1.91 2.62
C ARG A 107 -12.20 3.40 2.32
N GLY A 108 -12.63 4.19 3.32
CA GLY A 108 -12.66 5.65 3.22
C GLY A 108 -11.28 6.32 3.37
N ASP A 109 -10.20 5.55 3.33
CA ASP A 109 -8.84 6.00 3.52
C ASP A 109 -8.06 5.92 2.19
N LEU A 110 -7.64 7.07 1.68
CA LEU A 110 -6.87 7.18 0.44
C LEU A 110 -5.46 6.56 0.54
N ALA A 111 -4.96 6.31 1.74
CA ALA A 111 -3.70 5.59 1.92
C ALA A 111 -3.74 4.16 1.33
N TRP A 112 -4.93 3.60 1.16
CA TRP A 112 -5.16 2.24 0.66
C TRP A 112 -5.76 2.21 -0.75
N VAL A 113 -5.92 3.35 -1.42
CA VAL A 113 -6.57 3.41 -2.73
C VAL A 113 -5.84 2.60 -3.80
N GLY A 114 -4.53 2.44 -3.69
CA GLY A 114 -3.70 1.72 -4.66
C GLY A 114 -3.53 0.22 -4.40
N GLU A 115 -4.17 -0.34 -3.36
CA GLU A 115 -3.94 -1.73 -2.92
C GLU A 115 -4.11 -2.78 -4.03
N GLU A 116 -5.06 -2.58 -4.93
CA GLU A 116 -5.39 -3.51 -6.03
C GLU A 116 -4.79 -3.07 -7.38
N LEU A 117 -4.03 -1.95 -7.44
CA LEU A 117 -3.48 -1.44 -8.71
C LEU A 117 -2.48 -2.38 -9.37
N PRO A 118 -1.57 -3.07 -8.64
CA PRO A 118 -0.63 -3.99 -9.26
C PRO A 118 -1.31 -5.11 -10.06
N GLU A 119 -2.31 -5.76 -9.46
CA GLU A 119 -3.07 -6.83 -10.09
C GLU A 119 -3.94 -6.28 -11.24
N PHE A 120 -4.51 -5.09 -11.07
CA PHE A 120 -5.30 -4.45 -12.10
C PHE A 120 -4.48 -4.15 -13.35
N VAL A 121 -3.26 -3.64 -13.21
CA VAL A 121 -2.34 -3.37 -14.33
C VAL A 121 -2.11 -4.63 -15.17
N GLU A 122 -1.96 -5.79 -14.54
CA GLU A 122 -1.74 -7.07 -15.25
C GLU A 122 -2.97 -7.54 -16.07
N THR A 123 -4.14 -6.99 -15.83
CA THR A 123 -5.35 -7.32 -16.62
C THR A 123 -5.49 -6.48 -17.89
N LEU A 124 -4.65 -5.46 -18.07
CA LEU A 124 -4.80 -4.48 -19.13
C LEU A 124 -3.98 -4.85 -20.38
N GLN A 125 -4.64 -5.36 -21.42
CA GLN A 125 -4.01 -5.68 -22.71
C GLN A 125 -3.25 -4.49 -23.35
N ALA A 126 -3.67 -3.26 -23.06
CA ALA A 126 -2.97 -2.06 -23.53
C ALA A 126 -1.56 -1.90 -22.95
N LEU A 127 -1.22 -2.68 -21.91
CA LEU A 127 0.07 -2.66 -21.22
C LEU A 127 0.89 -3.96 -21.44
N ASP A 128 0.47 -4.83 -22.36
CA ASP A 128 1.17 -6.10 -22.68
C ASP A 128 2.62 -5.89 -23.13
N ASP A 129 2.94 -4.75 -23.73
CA ASP A 129 4.30 -4.35 -24.11
C ASP A 129 5.18 -3.99 -22.89
N TRP A 130 4.59 -3.87 -21.69
CA TRP A 130 5.25 -3.52 -20.43
C TRP A 130 5.04 -4.60 -19.38
N PRO A 131 5.45 -5.85 -19.63
CA PRO A 131 5.11 -7.00 -18.79
C PRO A 131 5.69 -6.95 -17.37
N TRP A 132 6.63 -6.05 -17.12
CA TRP A 132 7.22 -5.78 -15.78
C TRP A 132 6.43 -4.75 -14.96
N LEU A 133 5.44 -4.08 -15.56
CA LEU A 133 4.78 -2.94 -14.92
C LEU A 133 4.01 -3.34 -13.65
N GLY A 134 3.36 -4.51 -13.65
CA GLY A 134 2.70 -5.07 -12.47
C GLY A 134 3.67 -5.34 -11.33
N ASP A 135 4.84 -5.91 -11.63
CA ASP A 135 5.88 -6.15 -10.64
C ASP A 135 6.46 -4.83 -10.09
N CYS A 136 6.66 -3.82 -10.95
CA CYS A 136 7.07 -2.48 -10.52
C CYS A 136 6.02 -1.81 -9.64
N ALA A 137 4.74 -1.98 -9.96
CA ALA A 137 3.65 -1.49 -9.12
C ALA A 137 3.62 -2.19 -7.75
N ARG A 138 3.86 -3.51 -7.67
CA ARG A 138 4.01 -4.21 -6.38
C ARG A 138 5.16 -3.67 -5.55
N LEU A 139 6.27 -3.32 -6.19
CA LEU A 139 7.40 -2.72 -5.49
C LEU A 139 7.09 -1.32 -4.98
N ASP A 140 6.50 -0.45 -5.81
CA ASP A 140 6.05 0.88 -5.38
C ASP A 140 5.08 0.78 -4.18
N TRP A 141 4.11 -0.14 -4.25
CA TRP A 141 3.16 -0.40 -3.17
C TRP A 141 3.85 -0.87 -1.88
N ALA A 142 4.83 -1.76 -1.98
CA ALA A 142 5.62 -2.21 -0.83
C ALA A 142 6.41 -1.06 -0.20
N VAL A 143 7.00 -0.18 -1.00
CA VAL A 143 7.68 1.04 -0.53
C VAL A 143 6.71 1.97 0.19
N TRP A 144 5.53 2.20 -0.37
CA TRP A 144 4.47 3.00 0.25
C TRP A 144 4.03 2.44 1.61
N GLN A 145 3.76 1.13 1.70
CA GLN A 145 3.38 0.47 2.95
C GLN A 145 4.50 0.55 3.99
N THR A 146 5.76 0.43 3.57
CA THR A 146 6.93 0.52 4.43
C THR A 146 7.06 1.91 5.06
N ALA A 147 6.74 2.97 4.31
CA ALA A 147 6.80 4.35 4.81
C ALA A 147 5.87 4.59 6.01
N GLY A 148 4.71 3.94 6.04
CA GLY A 148 3.73 4.04 7.13
C GLY A 148 4.02 3.15 8.34
N ALA A 149 5.05 2.30 8.31
CA ALA A 149 5.35 1.37 9.39
C ALA A 149 6.01 2.06 10.60
N ALA A 150 5.80 1.50 11.78
CA ALA A 150 6.49 1.94 12.99
C ALA A 150 8.00 1.62 12.90
N PRO A 151 8.86 2.44 13.52
CA PRO A 151 10.25 2.07 13.73
C PRO A 151 10.36 0.79 14.54
N ALA A 152 11.35 -0.04 14.24
CA ALA A 152 11.63 -1.28 14.95
C ALA A 152 13.13 -1.41 15.24
N GLY A 153 13.50 -2.30 16.15
CA GLY A 153 14.87 -2.60 16.51
C GLY A 153 14.91 -3.54 17.69
N LEU A 154 16.01 -4.27 17.82
CA LEU A 154 16.24 -5.18 18.95
C LEU A 154 16.65 -4.38 20.19
N ASP A 155 16.12 -4.77 21.35
CA ASP A 155 16.55 -4.26 22.63
C ASP A 155 17.73 -5.09 23.24
N GLU A 156 18.21 -4.68 24.42
CA GLU A 156 19.32 -5.39 25.10
C GLU A 156 18.94 -6.82 25.49
N ASP A 157 17.69 -7.08 25.83
CA ASP A 157 17.21 -8.41 26.21
C ASP A 157 17.12 -9.33 25.01
N ASP A 158 16.72 -8.80 23.85
CA ASP A 158 16.73 -9.52 22.57
C ASP A 158 18.16 -9.93 22.17
N LEU A 159 19.11 -8.99 22.27
CA LEU A 159 20.52 -9.26 21.98
C LEU A 159 21.11 -10.29 22.95
N ARG A 160 20.73 -10.23 24.21
CA ARG A 160 21.17 -11.22 25.22
C ARG A 160 20.59 -12.61 24.92
N ARG A 161 19.30 -12.71 24.60
CA ARG A 161 18.66 -13.98 24.20
C ARG A 161 19.35 -14.58 22.98
N LEU A 162 19.65 -13.76 21.98
CA LEU A 162 20.34 -14.22 20.78
C LEU A 162 21.77 -14.71 21.07
N ALA A 163 22.48 -14.07 22.00
CA ALA A 163 23.84 -14.43 22.34
C ALA A 163 23.96 -15.69 23.21
N THR A 164 22.95 -16.02 24.03
CA THR A 164 23.02 -17.10 25.06
C THR A 164 21.97 -18.19 24.88
N GLY A 165 20.96 -17.98 24.07
CA GLY A 165 19.86 -18.94 23.90
C GLY A 165 20.19 -20.07 22.93
N ASP A 166 19.43 -21.17 23.05
CA ASP A 166 19.51 -22.30 22.13
C ASP A 166 18.80 -21.90 20.80
N PRO A 167 19.46 -21.96 19.63
CA PRO A 167 18.85 -21.68 18.34
C PRO A 167 17.56 -22.46 18.07
N GLN A 168 17.40 -23.65 18.63
CA GLN A 168 16.17 -24.45 18.46
C GLN A 168 15.00 -23.89 19.28
N GLU A 169 15.27 -23.09 20.30
CA GLU A 169 14.26 -22.45 21.16
C GLU A 169 14.04 -20.97 20.83
N LEU A 170 14.74 -20.44 19.85
CA LEU A 170 14.64 -19.03 19.45
C LEU A 170 13.97 -18.87 18.08
N ARG A 171 13.23 -17.77 17.92
CA ARG A 171 12.69 -17.30 16.66
C ARG A 171 12.97 -15.81 16.50
N LEU A 172 13.45 -15.42 15.33
CA LEU A 172 13.58 -14.01 14.97
C LEU A 172 12.27 -13.50 14.36
N GLN A 173 11.83 -12.35 14.80
CA GLN A 173 10.65 -11.67 14.26
C GLN A 173 11.11 -10.49 13.40
N LEU A 174 10.70 -10.50 12.14
CA LEU A 174 10.94 -9.38 11.22
C LEU A 174 10.10 -8.16 11.61
N ALA A 175 10.68 -6.99 11.44
CA ALA A 175 10.00 -5.72 11.68
C ALA A 175 8.80 -5.54 10.75
N GLY A 176 7.73 -4.95 11.27
CA GLY A 176 6.54 -4.63 10.48
C GLY A 176 6.81 -3.65 9.31
N GLY A 177 7.96 -2.98 9.31
CA GLY A 177 8.43 -2.06 8.27
C GLY A 177 9.29 -2.68 7.19
N VAL A 178 9.47 -4.01 7.16
CA VAL A 178 10.19 -4.68 6.08
C VAL A 178 9.24 -5.38 5.13
N ARG A 179 9.61 -5.42 3.85
CA ARG A 179 8.81 -6.08 2.79
C ARG A 179 9.72 -6.82 1.83
N ARG A 180 9.29 -8.02 1.44
CA ARG A 180 9.87 -8.80 0.36
C ARG A 180 8.92 -8.76 -0.85
N VAL A 181 9.45 -8.42 -2.01
CA VAL A 181 8.72 -8.45 -3.29
C VAL A 181 9.49 -9.34 -4.26
N ALA A 182 8.98 -10.55 -4.48
CA ALA A 182 9.51 -11.43 -5.52
C ALA A 182 8.92 -11.01 -6.87
N ALA A 183 9.76 -10.88 -7.88
CA ALA A 183 9.37 -10.44 -9.20
C ALA A 183 10.00 -11.32 -10.29
N ALA A 184 9.25 -11.57 -11.35
CA ALA A 184 9.74 -12.27 -12.52
C ALA A 184 10.67 -11.38 -13.40
N TRP A 185 10.70 -10.08 -13.11
CA TRP A 185 11.43 -9.05 -13.82
C TRP A 185 12.46 -8.34 -12.93
N PRO A 186 13.43 -7.60 -13.50
CA PRO A 186 14.47 -6.92 -12.75
C PRO A 186 13.97 -5.63 -12.08
N VAL A 187 13.01 -5.76 -11.17
CA VAL A 187 12.27 -4.63 -10.57
C VAL A 187 13.14 -3.69 -9.75
N VAL A 188 14.19 -4.20 -9.09
CA VAL A 188 15.11 -3.35 -8.33
C VAL A 188 15.96 -2.50 -9.28
N THR A 189 16.40 -3.10 -10.40
CA THR A 189 17.12 -2.37 -11.45
C THR A 189 16.24 -1.29 -12.07
N LEU A 190 14.97 -1.63 -12.39
CA LEU A 190 14.00 -0.69 -12.94
C LEU A 190 13.65 0.43 -11.94
N TYR A 191 13.40 0.09 -10.68
CA TYR A 191 13.14 1.06 -9.63
C TYR A 191 14.28 2.07 -9.52
N ARG A 192 15.52 1.60 -9.40
CA ARG A 192 16.69 2.47 -9.28
C ARG A 192 16.86 3.37 -10.50
N ALA A 193 16.70 2.84 -11.71
CA ALA A 193 16.82 3.61 -12.94
C ALA A 193 15.83 4.79 -13.01
N HIS A 194 14.67 4.68 -12.37
CA HIS A 194 13.68 5.76 -12.34
C HIS A 194 13.81 6.70 -11.12
N HIS A 195 14.68 6.35 -10.15
CA HIS A 195 14.88 7.15 -8.93
C HIS A 195 16.29 7.72 -8.81
N GLU A 196 17.25 7.24 -9.58
CA GLU A 196 18.63 7.74 -9.63
C GLU A 196 18.80 8.84 -10.71
N PRO A 197 19.65 9.84 -10.49
CA PRO A 197 19.75 10.99 -11.39
C PRO A 197 20.39 10.70 -12.74
N ASP A 198 21.21 9.64 -12.86
CA ASP A 198 21.94 9.32 -14.08
C ASP A 198 22.01 7.78 -14.28
N PRO A 199 20.90 7.16 -14.69
CA PRO A 199 20.86 5.71 -14.86
C PRO A 199 21.49 5.27 -16.16
N ASP A 200 22.20 4.14 -16.13
CA ASP A 200 22.71 3.44 -17.32
C ASP A 200 21.56 2.67 -18.01
N TRP A 201 20.86 3.34 -18.92
CA TRP A 201 19.73 2.75 -19.65
C TRP A 201 20.13 1.57 -20.55
N ASP A 202 21.37 1.49 -21.01
CA ASP A 202 21.84 0.35 -21.80
C ASP A 202 21.96 -0.90 -20.92
N ALA A 203 22.54 -0.77 -19.74
CA ALA A 203 22.59 -1.85 -18.75
C ALA A 203 21.19 -2.29 -18.29
N VAL A 204 20.28 -1.34 -18.05
CA VAL A 204 18.88 -1.60 -17.71
C VAL A 204 18.20 -2.42 -18.82
N SER A 205 18.31 -1.97 -20.08
CA SER A 205 17.73 -2.64 -21.24
C SER A 205 18.24 -4.07 -21.41
N GLN A 206 19.54 -4.29 -21.23
CA GLN A 206 20.14 -5.62 -21.28
C GLN A 206 19.59 -6.54 -20.17
N THR A 207 19.39 -6.00 -18.96
CA THR A 207 18.85 -6.76 -17.82
C THR A 207 17.39 -7.16 -18.07
N ILE A 208 16.60 -6.27 -18.66
CA ILE A 208 15.21 -6.55 -19.08
C ILE A 208 15.20 -7.64 -20.15
N GLN A 209 16.04 -7.52 -21.19
CA GLN A 209 16.11 -8.50 -22.29
C GLN A 209 16.47 -9.90 -21.80
N ARG A 210 17.32 -10.00 -20.80
CA ARG A 210 17.68 -11.27 -20.15
C ARG A 210 16.58 -11.83 -19.27
N ARG A 211 15.51 -11.08 -19.01
CA ARG A 211 14.42 -11.42 -18.09
C ARG A 211 14.95 -11.91 -16.74
N GLN A 212 15.93 -11.20 -16.19
CA GLN A 212 16.58 -11.59 -14.95
C GLN A 212 15.64 -11.30 -13.76
N PRO A 213 15.11 -12.33 -13.10
CA PRO A 213 14.21 -12.11 -11.96
C PRO A 213 14.97 -11.50 -10.79
N GLN A 214 14.30 -10.67 -10.03
CA GLN A 214 14.87 -10.10 -8.80
C GLN A 214 13.86 -10.18 -7.67
N THR A 215 14.34 -10.49 -6.46
CA THR A 215 13.58 -10.31 -5.24
C THR A 215 14.05 -9.03 -4.56
N ALA A 216 13.13 -8.07 -4.40
CA ALA A 216 13.38 -6.83 -3.72
C ALA A 216 13.18 -7.00 -2.20
N TRP A 217 14.08 -6.39 -1.44
CA TRP A 217 13.98 -6.17 -0.02
C TRP A 217 13.85 -4.68 0.26
N VAL A 218 12.78 -4.29 0.92
CA VAL A 218 12.43 -2.91 1.25
C VAL A 218 12.35 -2.80 2.76
N TRP A 219 12.92 -1.74 3.32
CA TRP A 219 12.82 -1.47 4.75
C TRP A 219 12.70 0.01 5.04
N ARG A 220 12.18 0.32 6.23
CA ARG A 220 12.16 1.68 6.73
C ARG A 220 13.43 1.97 7.51
N GLN A 221 14.18 2.96 7.07
CA GLN A 221 15.38 3.44 7.74
C GLN A 221 15.16 4.89 8.19
N GLN A 222 15.54 5.20 9.42
CA GLN A 222 15.55 6.58 9.88
C GLN A 222 16.82 7.26 9.37
N ALA A 223 16.66 8.26 8.51
CA ALA A 223 17.76 9.06 7.98
C ALA A 223 17.50 10.53 8.35
N GLY A 224 18.25 11.04 9.32
CA GLY A 224 18.05 12.41 9.81
C GLY A 224 16.63 12.63 10.36
N THR A 225 15.93 13.63 9.82
CA THR A 225 14.58 14.01 10.24
C THR A 225 13.46 13.29 9.49
N SER A 226 13.77 12.63 8.40
CA SER A 226 12.79 11.95 7.54
C SER A 226 13.15 10.48 7.39
N PRO A 227 12.14 9.59 7.31
CA PRO A 227 12.39 8.18 7.00
C PRO A 227 12.76 8.03 5.52
N GLU A 228 13.64 7.09 5.24
CA GLU A 228 13.93 6.59 3.90
C GLU A 228 13.46 5.15 3.76
N MET A 229 13.13 4.75 2.55
CA MET A 229 12.72 3.37 2.22
C MET A 229 13.69 2.80 1.18
N PRO A 230 14.89 2.37 1.61
CA PRO A 230 15.85 1.76 0.71
C PRO A 230 15.29 0.48 0.08
N VAL A 231 15.66 0.26 -1.18
CA VAL A 231 15.30 -0.90 -1.97
C VAL A 231 16.58 -1.62 -2.41
N GLN A 232 16.69 -2.90 -2.11
CA GLN A 232 17.86 -3.72 -2.43
C GLN A 232 17.42 -5.05 -3.03
N ALA A 233 18.14 -5.54 -4.06
CA ALA A 233 18.00 -6.92 -4.49
C ALA A 233 18.66 -7.85 -3.48
N ILE A 234 18.02 -8.97 -3.20
CA ILE A 234 18.56 -10.03 -2.34
C ILE A 234 18.80 -11.29 -3.19
N ASP A 235 19.78 -12.07 -2.74
CA ASP A 235 20.09 -13.36 -3.34
C ASP A 235 19.12 -14.46 -2.85
N GLU A 236 19.23 -15.61 -3.47
CA GLU A 236 18.36 -16.75 -3.20
C GLU A 236 18.52 -17.30 -1.77
N ALA A 237 19.74 -17.28 -1.22
CA ALA A 237 20.00 -17.74 0.15
C ALA A 237 19.31 -16.82 1.17
N THR A 238 19.45 -15.51 1.00
CA THR A 238 18.77 -14.50 1.81
C THR A 238 17.25 -14.58 1.65
N GLU A 239 16.76 -14.85 0.45
CA GLU A 239 15.32 -15.03 0.22
C GLU A 239 14.77 -16.24 0.97
N ARG A 240 15.43 -17.40 0.89
CA ARG A 240 15.04 -18.60 1.66
C ARG A 240 15.03 -18.34 3.17
N TRP A 241 16.04 -17.63 3.67
CA TRP A 241 16.12 -17.19 5.05
C TRP A 241 14.92 -16.35 5.47
N ILE A 242 14.60 -15.30 4.71
CA ILE A 242 13.46 -14.40 4.99
C ILE A 242 12.13 -15.17 4.95
N LEU A 243 11.97 -16.09 4.01
CA LEU A 243 10.78 -16.93 3.91
C LEU A 243 10.63 -17.83 5.14
N ALA A 244 11.74 -18.43 5.63
CA ALA A 244 11.75 -19.24 6.83
C ALA A 244 11.35 -18.43 8.09
N LEU A 245 11.86 -17.20 8.23
CA LEU A 245 11.45 -16.29 9.32
C LEU A 245 9.95 -15.93 9.23
N ASN A 246 9.43 -15.64 8.04
CA ASN A 246 8.02 -15.34 7.84
C ASN A 246 7.10 -16.55 8.13
N GLN A 247 7.59 -17.77 7.94
CA GLN A 247 6.89 -19.01 8.32
C GLN A 247 6.93 -19.26 9.83
N GLY A 248 7.70 -18.47 10.56
CA GLY A 248 7.83 -18.60 12.01
C GLY A 248 8.71 -19.77 12.47
N LEU A 249 9.61 -20.24 11.60
CA LEU A 249 10.57 -21.28 11.95
C LEU A 249 11.50 -20.79 13.09
N ASN A 250 12.01 -21.73 13.89
CA ASN A 250 13.07 -21.42 14.84
C ASN A 250 14.38 -21.09 14.12
N LEU A 251 15.32 -20.52 14.84
CA LEU A 251 16.57 -20.03 14.27
C LEU A 251 17.38 -21.14 13.59
N ASP A 252 17.45 -22.33 14.19
CA ASP A 252 18.17 -23.49 13.67
C ASP A 252 17.57 -23.95 12.31
N ALA A 253 16.25 -24.18 12.27
CA ALA A 253 15.55 -24.58 11.04
C ALA A 253 15.57 -23.48 9.96
N ALA A 254 15.57 -22.21 10.35
CA ALA A 254 15.67 -21.11 9.41
C ALA A 254 17.07 -21.03 8.77
N LEU A 255 18.14 -21.27 9.55
CA LEU A 255 19.51 -21.37 9.06
C LEU A 255 19.69 -22.54 8.10
N ASP A 256 19.12 -23.69 8.44
CA ASP A 256 19.13 -24.86 7.53
C ASP A 256 18.43 -24.56 6.21
N SER A 257 17.31 -23.85 6.24
CA SER A 257 16.56 -23.43 5.04
C SER A 257 17.34 -22.45 4.17
N ALA A 258 18.10 -21.54 4.77
CA ALA A 258 18.94 -20.58 4.05
C ALA A 258 20.09 -21.28 3.31
N GLY A 259 20.63 -22.34 3.90
CA GLY A 259 21.72 -23.13 3.32
C GLY A 259 23.12 -22.60 3.68
N LYS A 260 24.13 -23.36 3.25
CA LYS A 260 25.53 -23.18 3.70
C LYS A 260 26.18 -21.88 3.18
N ASP A 261 25.67 -21.34 2.11
CA ASP A 261 26.20 -20.11 1.49
C ASP A 261 25.66 -18.82 2.15
N PHE A 262 24.74 -18.95 3.11
CA PHE A 262 24.16 -17.82 3.82
C PHE A 262 25.07 -17.35 4.96
N ASP A 263 25.53 -16.09 4.87
CA ASP A 263 26.31 -15.47 5.94
C ASP A 263 25.36 -14.82 6.97
N PHE A 264 24.96 -15.61 7.97
CA PHE A 264 24.09 -15.16 9.05
C PHE A 264 24.71 -14.00 9.84
N ALA A 265 26.02 -14.01 10.10
CA ALA A 265 26.65 -12.97 10.90
C ALA A 265 26.62 -11.61 10.18
N ALA A 266 26.93 -11.60 8.89
CA ALA A 266 26.85 -10.41 8.08
C ALA A 266 25.40 -9.92 7.92
N TRP A 267 24.45 -10.84 7.74
CA TRP A 267 23.04 -10.49 7.66
C TRP A 267 22.52 -9.88 8.96
N LEU A 268 22.84 -10.50 10.10
CA LEU A 268 22.40 -10.05 11.43
C LEU A 268 22.95 -8.66 11.77
N ASP A 269 24.23 -8.40 11.46
CA ASP A 269 24.83 -7.08 11.64
C ASP A 269 24.07 -6.00 10.86
N GLN A 270 23.70 -6.28 9.61
CA GLN A 270 22.89 -5.38 8.82
C GLN A 270 21.46 -5.26 9.36
N ALA A 271 20.85 -6.36 9.73
CA ALA A 271 19.49 -6.40 10.25
C ALA A 271 19.34 -5.56 11.53
N ALA A 272 20.31 -5.67 12.44
CA ALA A 272 20.35 -4.87 13.67
C ALA A 272 20.55 -3.38 13.38
N LYS A 273 21.50 -3.02 12.50
CA LYS A 273 21.79 -1.65 12.14
C LYS A 273 20.67 -0.95 11.38
N LYS A 274 19.94 -1.70 10.55
CA LYS A 274 18.91 -1.17 9.66
C LYS A 274 17.47 -1.37 10.18
N GLY A 275 17.30 -1.96 11.37
CA GLY A 275 16.00 -2.16 11.99
C GLY A 275 15.13 -3.19 11.24
N TRP A 276 15.74 -4.26 10.73
CA TRP A 276 14.98 -5.32 10.04
C TRP A 276 14.30 -6.29 11.00
N LEU A 277 14.73 -6.31 12.26
CA LEU A 277 14.22 -7.18 13.32
C LEU A 277 13.45 -6.37 14.36
N ASP A 278 12.37 -6.94 14.85
CA ASP A 278 11.50 -6.37 15.88
C ASP A 278 11.71 -7.04 17.24
N ALA A 279 11.96 -8.37 17.27
CA ALA A 279 12.16 -9.12 18.49
C ALA A 279 12.90 -10.45 18.28
N VAL A 280 13.48 -10.97 19.37
CA VAL A 280 13.94 -12.35 19.51
C VAL A 280 13.01 -13.07 20.49
N VAL A 281 12.19 -13.98 20.01
CA VAL A 281 11.15 -14.66 20.78
C VAL A 281 11.63 -16.03 21.23
N ALA A 282 11.56 -16.30 22.53
CA ALA A 282 11.78 -17.63 23.06
C ALA A 282 10.55 -18.54 22.80
N LEU A 283 10.78 -19.72 22.25
CA LEU A 283 9.75 -20.74 22.03
C LEU A 283 9.71 -21.60 23.31
N HIS A 284 8.63 -21.49 24.07
CA HIS A 284 8.45 -22.35 25.23
C HIS A 284 8.04 -23.74 24.73
N SER A 285 8.78 -24.78 25.11
CA SER A 285 8.36 -26.16 24.90
C SER A 285 7.07 -26.39 25.70
N SER A 286 5.96 -26.68 25.02
CA SER A 286 4.67 -27.02 25.65
C SER A 286 4.70 -28.45 26.14
#